data_7c7466ffa57900bdb7992bc5251b5f41
#
_entry.id   7c7466ffa57900bdb7992bc5251b5f41
#
_cell.length_a   1.000
_cell.length_b   1.000
_cell.length_c   1.000
_cell.angle_alpha   90.00
_cell.angle_beta   90.00
_cell.angle_gamma   90.00
#
_symmetry.space_group_name_H-M   'P 1'
#
loop_
_entity.id
_entity.type
_entity.pdbx_description
1 polymer ?
#
loop_
_entity_poly.entity_id
_entity_poly.type
_entity_poly.pdbx_seq_one_letter_code
_entity_poly.pdbx_strand_id
1 'polypeptide(L)'
;MPTLATTVNGLKLPNPFVIGSGPPGTNANVIGKAFDEGWGAVICKTVSLEADKVINVQPRYARLRSRDSGEIYGWENIELISDRSFDTWIKEFREVKQKYPEGILIASIMEEYNKNAWHEIVGRCEEAGVDAFELNMSCPHGLPERKMGAAMGENPDILEEVCGWVMQVAKRPVWAKMTPNVTHIEDPTRASLRAGCDGIAAINTIRSVLGVDLDTLRPEPTVEGYTTPGGYSCQAVMPIALRMCMEIATVIKREFPGRTLSGIGGIETGKDAAQFILLGADTVQVCTGVMKLGYDIVKPMQEELLAFMEKHKFNRLEDFKGHSVQYFTTHADLVKRQTEARAAKKAEHAKKMIRADAEWDGDDFVKQTDALARG
;
A
#
# COMPACT_ATOMS: atom_id res chain seq x y z
N MET A 1 -10.44 23.28 -11.51
CA MET A 1 -10.74 21.84 -11.55
C MET A 1 -9.60 21.10 -10.86
N PRO A 2 -9.87 20.08 -10.07
CA PRO A 2 -8.82 19.29 -9.43
C PRO A 2 -7.93 18.57 -10.47
N THR A 3 -6.69 18.29 -10.09
CA THR A 3 -5.75 17.53 -10.90
C THR A 3 -5.19 16.35 -10.10
N LEU A 4 -5.03 15.21 -10.77
CA LEU A 4 -4.37 14.02 -10.22
C LEU A 4 -2.86 14.02 -10.48
N ALA A 5 -2.36 14.93 -11.32
CA ALA A 5 -0.93 15.03 -11.59
C ALA A 5 -0.16 15.35 -10.31
N THR A 6 0.92 14.63 -10.08
CA THR A 6 1.77 14.79 -8.90
C THR A 6 3.25 14.61 -9.25
N THR A 7 4.12 15.10 -8.38
CA THR A 7 5.57 14.88 -8.49
C THR A 7 6.07 14.18 -7.25
N VAL A 8 6.66 13.00 -7.42
CA VAL A 8 7.15 12.16 -6.31
C VAL A 8 8.61 11.81 -6.56
N ASN A 9 9.50 12.19 -5.65
CA ASN A 9 10.95 12.01 -5.76
C ASN A 9 11.52 12.49 -7.11
N GLY A 10 11.00 13.61 -7.62
CA GLY A 10 11.38 14.20 -8.92
C GLY A 10 10.73 13.57 -10.14
N LEU A 11 10.01 12.47 -10.00
CA LEU A 11 9.24 11.84 -11.08
C LEU A 11 7.89 12.53 -11.25
N LYS A 12 7.56 12.93 -12.48
CA LYS A 12 6.27 13.55 -12.82
C LYS A 12 5.28 12.47 -13.25
N LEU A 13 4.27 12.24 -12.44
CA LEU A 13 3.23 11.26 -12.70
C LEU A 13 1.93 11.98 -13.12
N PRO A 14 1.24 11.50 -14.16
CA PRO A 14 -0.06 12.07 -14.58
C PRO A 14 -1.18 11.82 -13.55
N ASN A 15 -1.01 10.81 -12.71
CA ASN A 15 -1.92 10.46 -11.62
C ASN A 15 -1.19 9.57 -10.58
N PRO A 16 -1.73 9.38 -9.37
CA PRO A 16 -1.05 8.62 -8.31
C PRO A 16 -1.15 7.11 -8.43
N PHE A 17 -1.85 6.57 -9.43
CA PHE A 17 -2.09 5.13 -9.59
C PHE A 17 -0.92 4.44 -10.26
N VAL A 18 -0.36 3.45 -9.57
CA VAL A 18 0.82 2.70 -10.01
C VAL A 18 0.48 1.22 -10.10
N ILE A 19 0.90 0.56 -11.18
CA ILE A 19 0.89 -0.92 -11.21
C ILE A 19 1.91 -1.42 -10.19
N GLY A 20 1.44 -2.18 -9.20
CA GLY A 20 2.31 -2.81 -8.20
C GLY A 20 3.08 -4.00 -8.76
N SER A 21 4.28 -4.24 -8.23
CA SER A 21 5.12 -5.39 -8.61
C SER A 21 4.37 -6.72 -8.44
N GLY A 22 4.20 -7.44 -9.55
CA GLY A 22 3.45 -8.69 -9.60
C GLY A 22 3.09 -9.11 -11.02
N PRO A 23 2.12 -10.02 -11.19
CA PRO A 23 1.68 -10.49 -12.50
C PRO A 23 1.34 -9.39 -13.51
N PRO A 24 0.73 -8.24 -13.14
CA PRO A 24 0.45 -7.18 -14.10
C PRO A 24 1.68 -6.48 -14.71
N GLY A 25 2.88 -6.73 -14.20
CA GLY A 25 4.14 -6.14 -14.70
C GLY A 25 5.15 -7.18 -15.15
N THR A 26 4.73 -8.32 -15.75
CA THR A 26 5.60 -9.47 -16.05
C THR A 26 6.39 -9.40 -17.36
N ASN A 27 6.10 -8.47 -18.24
CA ASN A 27 6.80 -8.29 -19.51
C ASN A 27 6.48 -6.94 -20.18
N ALA A 28 7.21 -6.58 -21.23
CA ALA A 28 7.05 -5.33 -21.97
C ALA A 28 5.63 -5.10 -22.50
N ASN A 29 4.94 -6.16 -22.96
CA ASN A 29 3.61 -6.03 -23.54
C ASN A 29 2.57 -5.60 -22.49
N VAL A 30 2.57 -6.23 -21.31
CA VAL A 30 1.63 -5.87 -20.23
C VAL A 30 1.98 -4.54 -19.59
N ILE A 31 3.27 -4.18 -19.50
CA ILE A 31 3.72 -2.86 -19.06
C ILE A 31 3.23 -1.79 -20.04
N GLY A 32 3.40 -2.02 -21.35
CA GLY A 32 2.87 -1.13 -22.40
C GLY A 32 1.36 -0.99 -22.33
N LYS A 33 0.63 -2.08 -22.11
CA LYS A 33 -0.83 -2.05 -21.91
C LYS A 33 -1.23 -1.15 -20.74
N ALA A 34 -0.51 -1.19 -19.65
CA ALA A 34 -0.77 -0.32 -18.50
C ALA A 34 -0.60 1.17 -18.88
N PHE A 35 0.45 1.52 -19.59
CA PHE A 35 0.64 2.90 -20.05
C PHE A 35 -0.44 3.34 -21.04
N ASP A 36 -0.84 2.48 -21.97
CA ASP A 36 -1.92 2.74 -22.92
C ASP A 36 -3.28 3.00 -22.21
N GLU A 37 -3.54 2.35 -21.07
CA GLU A 37 -4.76 2.59 -20.27
C GLU A 37 -4.67 3.83 -19.37
N GLY A 38 -3.48 4.43 -19.18
CA GLY A 38 -3.30 5.68 -18.44
C GLY A 38 -2.85 5.51 -16.99
N TRP A 39 -2.17 4.42 -16.64
CA TRP A 39 -1.50 4.28 -15.34
C TRP A 39 -0.36 5.28 -15.20
N GLY A 40 -0.22 5.87 -14.01
CA GLY A 40 0.78 6.89 -13.72
C GLY A 40 2.22 6.37 -13.71
N ALA A 41 2.41 5.13 -13.29
CA ALA A 41 3.69 4.40 -13.34
C ALA A 41 3.45 2.89 -13.34
N VAL A 42 4.49 2.13 -13.68
CA VAL A 42 4.47 0.67 -13.62
C VAL A 42 5.71 0.16 -12.90
N ILE A 43 5.49 -0.67 -11.88
CA ILE A 43 6.55 -1.43 -11.22
C ILE A 43 6.57 -2.83 -11.84
N CYS A 44 7.69 -3.21 -12.44
CA CYS A 44 7.82 -4.53 -13.05
C CYS A 44 7.76 -5.67 -12.00
N LYS A 45 7.47 -6.89 -12.43
CA LYS A 45 7.66 -8.10 -11.60
C LYS A 45 9.09 -8.15 -11.10
N THR A 46 9.30 -8.44 -9.81
CA THR A 46 10.63 -8.47 -9.20
C THR A 46 11.61 -9.33 -10.00
N VAL A 47 12.76 -8.76 -10.30
CA VAL A 47 13.85 -9.37 -11.04
C VAL A 47 15.09 -9.62 -10.17
N SER A 48 15.91 -10.59 -10.55
CA SER A 48 17.20 -10.91 -9.94
C SER A 48 18.19 -11.30 -11.04
N LEU A 49 19.48 -11.14 -10.80
CA LEU A 49 20.54 -11.53 -11.72
C LEU A 49 20.48 -13.03 -12.07
N GLU A 50 20.11 -13.87 -11.11
CA GLU A 50 20.02 -15.32 -11.24
C GLU A 50 18.55 -15.80 -11.32
N ALA A 51 17.72 -15.10 -12.05
CA ALA A 51 16.30 -15.43 -12.20
C ALA A 51 16.04 -16.81 -12.83
N ASP A 52 16.99 -17.35 -13.58
CA ASP A 52 16.97 -18.70 -14.15
C ASP A 52 17.01 -19.82 -13.09
N LYS A 53 17.44 -19.50 -11.86
CA LYS A 53 17.37 -20.42 -10.70
C LYS A 53 16.01 -20.39 -10.00
N VAL A 54 15.13 -19.48 -10.38
CA VAL A 54 13.79 -19.35 -9.78
C VAL A 54 12.80 -20.22 -10.56
N ILE A 55 12.22 -21.18 -9.86
CA ILE A 55 11.20 -22.08 -10.43
C ILE A 55 9.86 -21.78 -9.77
N ASN A 56 8.90 -21.24 -10.53
CA ASN A 56 7.54 -21.07 -10.07
C ASN A 56 6.72 -22.35 -10.29
N VAL A 57 6.04 -22.80 -9.25
CA VAL A 57 5.17 -23.99 -9.27
C VAL A 57 3.78 -23.67 -9.84
N GLN A 58 3.00 -24.71 -10.16
CA GLN A 58 1.62 -24.60 -10.60
C GLN A 58 0.74 -25.68 -9.92
N PRO A 59 -0.48 -25.31 -9.44
CA PRO A 59 -1.05 -23.96 -9.38
C PRO A 59 -0.33 -23.09 -8.33
N ARG A 60 -0.20 -21.80 -8.59
CA ARG A 60 0.49 -20.87 -7.69
C ARG A 60 -0.43 -19.85 -7.03
N TYR A 61 -1.73 -19.93 -7.31
CA TYR A 61 -2.74 -19.02 -6.77
C TYR A 61 -3.97 -19.76 -6.27
N ALA A 62 -4.53 -19.27 -5.17
CA ALA A 62 -5.86 -19.64 -4.71
C ALA A 62 -6.64 -18.39 -4.26
N ARG A 63 -7.97 -18.49 -4.15
CA ARG A 63 -8.86 -17.34 -3.97
C ARG A 63 -9.92 -17.63 -2.92
N LEU A 64 -10.16 -16.68 -2.02
CA LEU A 64 -11.33 -16.68 -1.16
C LEU A 64 -12.46 -15.89 -1.82
N ARG A 65 -13.67 -16.48 -1.76
CA ARG A 65 -14.88 -15.85 -2.25
C ARG A 65 -15.87 -15.62 -1.12
N SER A 66 -16.58 -14.51 -1.18
CA SER A 66 -17.74 -14.26 -0.33
C SER A 66 -18.79 -15.36 -0.57
N ARG A 67 -19.32 -15.91 0.51
CA ARG A 67 -20.40 -16.92 0.43
C ARG A 67 -21.70 -16.34 -0.15
N ASP A 68 -21.95 -15.06 0.13
CA ASP A 68 -23.18 -14.40 -0.25
C ASP A 68 -23.15 -13.87 -1.69
N SER A 69 -22.07 -13.18 -2.09
CA SER A 69 -21.95 -12.53 -3.40
C SER A 69 -21.13 -13.33 -4.42
N GLY A 70 -20.34 -14.33 -3.98
CA GLY A 70 -19.38 -15.02 -4.85
C GLY A 70 -18.16 -14.17 -5.23
N GLU A 71 -18.08 -12.92 -4.76
CA GLU A 71 -17.01 -11.97 -5.07
C GLU A 71 -15.67 -12.41 -4.43
N ILE A 72 -14.59 -12.23 -5.16
CA ILE A 72 -13.23 -12.51 -4.67
C ILE A 72 -12.79 -11.36 -3.77
N TYR A 73 -12.54 -11.64 -2.49
CA TYR A 73 -12.05 -10.65 -1.52
C TYR A 73 -10.69 -11.01 -0.93
N GLY A 74 -10.22 -12.25 -1.10
CA GLY A 74 -8.92 -12.75 -0.67
C GLY A 74 -8.19 -13.49 -1.79
N TRP A 75 -6.87 -13.34 -1.85
CA TRP A 75 -6.02 -13.96 -2.86
C TRP A 75 -4.70 -14.37 -2.22
N GLU A 76 -4.37 -15.65 -2.33
CA GLU A 76 -3.07 -16.16 -1.89
C GLU A 76 -2.21 -16.56 -3.08
N ASN A 77 -0.92 -16.28 -2.98
CA ASN A 77 0.07 -16.73 -3.94
C ASN A 77 1.22 -17.47 -3.22
N ILE A 78 1.71 -18.52 -3.85
CA ILE A 78 2.97 -19.19 -3.53
C ILE A 78 4.00 -18.94 -4.64
N GLU A 79 3.82 -17.85 -5.38
CA GLU A 79 4.68 -17.40 -6.46
C GLU A 79 5.94 -16.74 -5.93
N LEU A 80 7.05 -17.05 -6.55
CA LEU A 80 8.33 -16.38 -6.32
C LEU A 80 8.46 -15.09 -7.17
N ILE A 81 9.68 -14.61 -7.33
CA ILE A 81 10.03 -13.52 -8.26
C ILE A 81 9.91 -13.97 -9.72
N SER A 82 10.32 -13.14 -10.67
CA SER A 82 10.32 -13.52 -12.09
C SER A 82 11.25 -14.72 -12.34
N ASP A 83 10.78 -15.68 -13.15
CA ASP A 83 11.53 -16.81 -13.65
C ASP A 83 12.14 -16.55 -15.04
N ARG A 84 12.04 -15.31 -15.54
CA ARG A 84 12.61 -14.87 -16.82
C ARG A 84 14.03 -14.38 -16.61
N SER A 85 14.94 -14.71 -17.52
CA SER A 85 16.34 -14.32 -17.41
C SER A 85 16.50 -12.80 -17.29
N PHE A 86 17.48 -12.36 -16.52
CA PHE A 86 17.74 -10.94 -16.31
C PHE A 86 18.09 -10.22 -17.64
N ASP A 87 18.79 -10.88 -18.55
CA ASP A 87 19.10 -10.32 -19.88
C ASP A 87 17.84 -10.11 -20.73
N THR A 88 16.81 -10.94 -20.56
CA THR A 88 15.50 -10.73 -21.19
C THR A 88 14.86 -9.46 -20.63
N TRP A 89 14.90 -9.26 -19.31
CA TRP A 89 14.37 -8.05 -18.68
C TRP A 89 15.09 -6.77 -19.13
N ILE A 90 16.43 -6.81 -19.24
CA ILE A 90 17.22 -5.68 -19.74
C ILE A 90 16.80 -5.27 -21.15
N LYS A 91 16.54 -6.24 -22.03
CA LYS A 91 16.02 -5.97 -23.39
C LYS A 91 14.64 -5.34 -23.33
N GLU A 92 13.74 -5.89 -22.51
CA GLU A 92 12.37 -5.41 -22.37
C GLU A 92 12.29 -4.02 -21.73
N PHE A 93 13.14 -3.70 -20.76
CA PHE A 93 13.21 -2.34 -20.21
C PHE A 93 13.57 -1.31 -21.29
N ARG A 94 14.56 -1.63 -22.12
CA ARG A 94 14.93 -0.77 -23.26
C ARG A 94 13.79 -0.62 -24.26
N GLU A 95 13.11 -1.71 -24.59
CA GLU A 95 11.94 -1.71 -25.49
C GLU A 95 10.82 -0.82 -24.94
N VAL A 96 10.46 -1.00 -23.67
CA VAL A 96 9.44 -0.19 -22.98
C VAL A 96 9.82 1.28 -23.01
N LYS A 97 11.05 1.64 -22.63
CA LYS A 97 11.48 3.04 -22.59
C LYS A 97 11.63 3.66 -23.98
N GLN A 98 11.92 2.87 -25.01
CA GLN A 98 11.92 3.34 -26.39
C GLN A 98 10.49 3.66 -26.87
N LYS A 99 9.51 2.79 -26.54
CA LYS A 99 8.12 2.96 -26.97
C LYS A 99 7.36 3.98 -26.12
N TYR A 100 7.66 4.05 -24.83
CA TYR A 100 7.02 4.94 -23.86
C TYR A 100 8.06 5.79 -23.12
N PRO A 101 8.70 6.75 -23.77
CA PRO A 101 9.79 7.55 -23.18
C PRO A 101 9.34 8.35 -21.94
N GLU A 102 8.09 8.80 -21.90
CA GLU A 102 7.50 9.54 -20.76
C GLU A 102 6.87 8.59 -19.71
N GLY A 103 6.70 7.32 -20.02
CA GLY A 103 6.16 6.32 -19.10
C GLY A 103 7.14 6.05 -17.96
N ILE A 104 6.69 6.16 -16.71
CA ILE A 104 7.53 5.92 -15.53
C ILE A 104 7.64 4.42 -15.26
N LEU A 105 8.81 3.85 -15.57
CA LEU A 105 9.13 2.44 -15.35
C LEU A 105 9.99 2.28 -14.09
N ILE A 106 9.49 1.54 -13.11
CA ILE A 106 10.16 1.27 -11.85
C ILE A 106 10.63 -0.19 -11.84
N ALA A 107 11.92 -0.43 -11.66
CA ALA A 107 12.44 -1.77 -11.52
C ALA A 107 12.26 -2.29 -10.08
N SER A 108 11.45 -3.34 -9.90
CA SER A 108 11.45 -4.09 -8.65
C SER A 108 12.60 -5.09 -8.67
N ILE A 109 13.53 -4.96 -7.73
CA ILE A 109 14.76 -5.75 -7.68
C ILE A 109 14.91 -6.48 -6.35
N MET A 110 15.50 -7.66 -6.38
CA MET A 110 15.83 -8.46 -5.19
C MET A 110 17.10 -9.28 -5.46
N GLU A 111 18.03 -9.22 -4.51
CA GLU A 111 19.25 -10.02 -4.55
C GLU A 111 19.51 -10.65 -3.17
N GLU A 112 20.46 -11.59 -3.14
CA GLU A 112 20.96 -12.14 -1.89
C GLU A 112 21.82 -11.11 -1.12
N TYR A 113 22.23 -11.46 0.09
CA TYR A 113 23.10 -10.62 0.91
C TYR A 113 24.51 -10.56 0.32
N ASN A 114 24.64 -9.86 -0.81
CA ASN A 114 25.87 -9.70 -1.58
C ASN A 114 25.94 -8.31 -2.21
N LYS A 115 26.80 -7.46 -1.67
CA LYS A 115 26.95 -6.06 -2.10
C LYS A 115 27.20 -5.92 -3.61
N ASN A 116 28.06 -6.77 -4.19
CA ASN A 116 28.39 -6.68 -5.61
C ASN A 116 27.20 -7.00 -6.50
N ALA A 117 26.38 -7.98 -6.13
CA ALA A 117 25.16 -8.31 -6.85
C ALA A 117 24.16 -7.14 -6.83
N TRP A 118 23.97 -6.47 -5.68
CA TRP A 118 23.13 -5.27 -5.60
C TRP A 118 23.67 -4.12 -6.45
N HIS A 119 25.00 -3.90 -6.49
CA HIS A 119 25.62 -2.88 -7.33
C HIS A 119 25.44 -3.19 -8.83
N GLU A 120 25.62 -4.46 -9.21
CA GLU A 120 25.47 -4.90 -10.60
C GLU A 120 24.04 -4.73 -11.09
N ILE A 121 23.04 -5.22 -10.33
CA ILE A 121 21.65 -5.17 -10.78
C ILE A 121 21.17 -3.73 -10.93
N VAL A 122 21.52 -2.84 -10.00
CA VAL A 122 21.20 -1.40 -10.07
C VAL A 122 21.82 -0.78 -11.33
N GLY A 123 23.12 -0.96 -11.55
CA GLY A 123 23.83 -0.38 -12.70
C GLY A 123 23.24 -0.82 -14.04
N ARG A 124 23.01 -2.13 -14.19
CA ARG A 124 22.43 -2.67 -15.43
C ARG A 124 21.00 -2.24 -15.69
N CYS A 125 20.16 -2.09 -14.64
CA CYS A 125 18.82 -1.55 -14.78
C CYS A 125 18.83 -0.07 -15.17
N GLU A 126 19.71 0.75 -14.57
CA GLU A 126 19.86 2.17 -14.96
C GLU A 126 20.32 2.33 -16.41
N GLU A 127 21.29 1.52 -16.87
CA GLU A 127 21.74 1.48 -18.26
C GLU A 127 20.62 1.06 -19.24
N ALA A 128 19.65 0.29 -18.76
CA ALA A 128 18.46 -0.07 -19.53
C ALA A 128 17.39 1.02 -19.56
N GLY A 129 17.54 2.09 -18.76
CA GLY A 129 16.71 3.28 -18.80
C GLY A 129 15.55 3.28 -17.81
N VAL A 130 15.57 2.47 -16.76
CA VAL A 130 14.53 2.54 -15.70
C VAL A 130 14.56 3.88 -14.98
N ASP A 131 13.42 4.35 -14.54
CA ASP A 131 13.25 5.67 -13.93
C ASP A 131 13.44 5.66 -12.41
N ALA A 132 13.25 4.48 -11.78
CA ALA A 132 13.36 4.31 -10.32
C ALA A 132 13.51 2.84 -9.93
N PHE A 133 13.68 2.59 -8.63
CA PHE A 133 13.78 1.27 -8.03
C PHE A 133 12.77 1.05 -6.91
N GLU A 134 12.24 -0.16 -6.82
CA GLU A 134 11.56 -0.69 -5.64
C GLU A 134 12.35 -1.90 -5.14
N LEU A 135 12.98 -1.79 -3.96
CA LEU A 135 13.73 -2.89 -3.37
C LEU A 135 12.76 -3.88 -2.71
N ASN A 136 12.68 -5.10 -3.22
CA ASN A 136 11.81 -6.13 -2.66
C ASN A 136 12.47 -6.79 -1.43
N MET A 137 12.28 -6.18 -0.27
CA MET A 137 12.76 -6.67 1.04
C MET A 137 11.70 -7.51 1.75
N SER A 138 10.81 -8.16 1.02
CA SER A 138 9.59 -8.67 1.64
C SER A 138 9.01 -9.94 1.02
N CYS A 139 9.66 -10.53 0.03
CA CYS A 139 9.21 -11.79 -0.56
C CYS A 139 9.20 -12.89 0.53
N PRO A 140 8.03 -13.42 0.94
CA PRO A 140 7.94 -14.39 2.01
C PRO A 140 8.53 -15.76 1.65
N HIS A 141 8.75 -16.00 0.37
CA HIS A 141 9.29 -17.23 -0.20
C HIS A 141 10.77 -17.08 -0.61
N GLY A 142 11.43 -15.97 -0.20
CA GLY A 142 12.87 -15.84 -0.39
C GLY A 142 13.58 -17.03 0.24
N LEU A 143 14.74 -17.43 -0.32
CA LEU A 143 15.55 -18.50 0.24
C LEU A 143 16.15 -18.00 1.58
N PRO A 144 15.62 -18.40 2.75
CA PRO A 144 16.09 -17.87 4.06
C PRO A 144 17.58 -18.14 4.28
N GLU A 145 18.08 -19.26 3.75
CA GLU A 145 19.48 -19.65 3.80
C GLU A 145 20.40 -18.72 3.01
N ARG A 146 19.85 -17.97 2.02
CA ARG A 146 20.56 -16.93 1.25
C ARG A 146 20.32 -15.52 1.80
N LYS A 147 19.56 -15.38 2.89
CA LYS A 147 19.16 -14.09 3.45
C LYS A 147 18.53 -13.19 2.37
N MET A 148 17.52 -13.68 1.65
CA MET A 148 16.79 -12.94 0.62
C MET A 148 15.40 -12.54 1.09
N GLY A 149 14.84 -11.47 0.51
CA GLY A 149 13.45 -11.05 0.71
C GLY A 149 13.12 -10.75 2.18
N ALA A 150 12.10 -11.42 2.73
CA ALA A 150 11.61 -11.18 4.08
C ALA A 150 12.69 -11.36 5.17
N ALA A 151 13.63 -12.28 4.98
CA ALA A 151 14.74 -12.47 5.92
C ALA A 151 15.63 -11.21 6.09
N MET A 152 15.69 -10.36 5.06
CA MET A 152 16.34 -9.03 5.18
C MET A 152 15.38 -8.00 5.78
N GLY A 153 14.13 -7.95 5.30
CA GLY A 153 13.15 -6.95 5.72
C GLY A 153 12.66 -7.08 7.16
N GLU A 154 12.81 -8.26 7.76
CA GLU A 154 12.48 -8.51 9.18
C GLU A 154 13.64 -8.15 10.12
N ASN A 155 14.83 -7.87 9.60
CA ASN A 155 16.01 -7.48 10.36
C ASN A 155 16.44 -6.04 9.98
N PRO A 156 16.16 -5.03 10.83
CA PRO A 156 16.47 -3.64 10.54
C PRO A 156 17.95 -3.36 10.23
N ASP A 157 18.88 -4.05 10.90
CA ASP A 157 20.33 -3.82 10.70
C ASP A 157 20.78 -4.30 9.31
N ILE A 158 20.35 -5.49 8.91
CA ILE A 158 20.63 -6.03 7.57
C ILE A 158 19.94 -5.17 6.50
N LEU A 159 18.71 -4.74 6.76
CA LEU A 159 17.95 -3.88 5.85
C LEU A 159 18.64 -2.53 5.63
N GLU A 160 19.12 -1.89 6.71
CA GLU A 160 19.86 -0.62 6.66
C GLU A 160 21.15 -0.78 5.83
N GLU A 161 21.88 -1.85 6.06
CA GLU A 161 23.12 -2.14 5.33
C GLU A 161 22.87 -2.36 3.84
N VAL A 162 21.91 -3.22 3.47
CA VAL A 162 21.59 -3.51 2.06
C VAL A 162 21.04 -2.26 1.34
N CYS A 163 20.12 -1.53 1.96
CA CYS A 163 19.67 -0.25 1.42
C CYS A 163 20.85 0.72 1.22
N GLY A 164 21.77 0.78 2.18
CA GLY A 164 22.99 1.58 2.08
C GLY A 164 23.88 1.19 0.89
N TRP A 165 24.01 -0.10 0.57
CA TRP A 165 24.75 -0.55 -0.62
C TRP A 165 24.09 -0.04 -1.92
N VAL A 166 22.78 -0.13 -2.01
CA VAL A 166 22.04 0.36 -3.18
C VAL A 166 22.21 1.87 -3.31
N MET A 167 22.03 2.63 -2.22
CA MET A 167 22.14 4.08 -2.23
C MET A 167 23.54 4.61 -2.55
N GLN A 168 24.59 3.79 -2.42
CA GLN A 168 25.95 4.15 -2.84
C GLN A 168 26.11 4.27 -4.36
N VAL A 169 25.28 3.57 -5.14
CA VAL A 169 25.41 3.50 -6.60
C VAL A 169 24.20 3.98 -7.36
N ALA A 170 23.02 3.95 -6.77
CA ALA A 170 21.77 4.38 -7.41
C ALA A 170 21.78 5.88 -7.71
N LYS A 171 21.49 6.23 -8.98
CA LYS A 171 21.30 7.62 -9.46
C LYS A 171 19.82 7.94 -9.66
N ARG A 172 18.97 6.96 -9.52
CA ARG A 172 17.51 7.06 -9.63
C ARG A 172 16.86 6.90 -8.26
N PRO A 173 15.64 7.44 -8.05
CA PRO A 173 14.93 7.29 -6.78
C PRO A 173 14.75 5.83 -6.37
N VAL A 174 14.82 5.58 -5.05
CA VAL A 174 14.75 4.24 -4.46
C VAL A 174 13.67 4.19 -3.39
N TRP A 175 12.70 3.29 -3.53
CA TRP A 175 11.75 2.90 -2.49
C TRP A 175 12.13 1.54 -1.91
N ALA A 176 12.08 1.42 -0.59
CA ALA A 176 12.18 0.12 0.07
C ALA A 176 10.77 -0.44 0.33
N LYS A 177 10.48 -1.63 -0.22
CA LYS A 177 9.18 -2.28 -0.03
C LYS A 177 9.17 -3.20 1.16
N MET A 178 8.30 -2.84 2.13
CA MET A 178 8.24 -3.46 3.45
C MET A 178 7.39 -4.72 3.47
N THR A 179 7.86 -5.70 4.26
CA THR A 179 7.04 -6.83 4.68
C THR A 179 6.06 -6.39 5.77
N PRO A 180 4.80 -6.85 5.73
CA PRO A 180 3.85 -6.65 6.84
C PRO A 180 4.02 -7.67 7.96
N ASN A 181 4.93 -8.64 7.83
CA ASN A 181 5.10 -9.75 8.76
C ASN A 181 6.03 -9.36 9.92
N VAL A 182 5.85 -8.16 10.44
CA VAL A 182 6.57 -7.57 11.58
C VAL A 182 5.58 -6.95 12.55
N THR A 183 5.96 -6.88 13.82
CA THR A 183 5.12 -6.25 14.85
C THR A 183 5.13 -4.73 14.72
N HIS A 184 6.31 -4.16 14.48
CA HIS A 184 6.56 -2.72 14.41
C HIS A 184 7.14 -2.36 13.04
N ILE A 185 6.30 -1.89 12.11
CA ILE A 185 6.71 -1.49 10.77
C ILE A 185 7.60 -0.23 10.79
N GLU A 186 7.56 0.51 11.88
CA GLU A 186 8.35 1.73 12.07
C GLU A 186 9.87 1.44 12.10
N ASP A 187 10.29 0.29 12.63
CA ASP A 187 11.71 -0.04 12.77
C ASP A 187 12.38 -0.29 11.40
N PRO A 188 11.88 -1.17 10.51
CA PRO A 188 12.41 -1.29 9.15
C PRO A 188 12.23 -0.01 8.33
N THR A 189 11.18 0.79 8.59
CA THR A 189 11.01 2.11 7.97
C THR A 189 12.17 3.04 8.32
N ARG A 190 12.51 3.16 9.61
CA ARG A 190 13.64 3.99 10.04
C ARG A 190 14.96 3.51 9.46
N ALA A 191 15.20 2.19 9.46
CA ALA A 191 16.40 1.59 8.91
C ALA A 191 16.61 1.96 7.44
N SER A 192 15.59 1.77 6.60
CA SER A 192 15.66 2.10 5.17
C SER A 192 15.85 3.59 4.91
N LEU A 193 15.18 4.45 5.67
CA LEU A 193 15.28 5.90 5.49
C LEU A 193 16.59 6.46 6.01
N ARG A 194 17.19 5.90 7.08
CA ARG A 194 18.54 6.23 7.53
C ARG A 194 19.60 5.83 6.50
N ALA A 195 19.41 4.71 5.84
CA ALA A 195 20.26 4.27 4.74
C ALA A 195 20.23 5.19 3.52
N GLY A 196 19.24 6.10 3.45
CA GLY A 196 19.11 7.10 2.41
C GLY A 196 18.00 6.86 1.40
N CYS A 197 17.22 5.77 1.48
CA CYS A 197 16.11 5.54 0.56
C CYS A 197 15.19 6.76 0.45
N ASP A 198 14.70 7.04 -0.76
CA ASP A 198 13.85 8.20 -1.05
C ASP A 198 12.42 8.03 -0.58
N GLY A 199 12.01 6.78 -0.35
CA GLY A 199 10.69 6.48 0.14
C GLY A 199 10.52 5.03 0.58
N ILE A 200 9.31 4.77 1.06
CA ILE A 200 8.83 3.44 1.48
C ILE A 200 7.66 3.02 0.61
N ALA A 201 7.61 1.75 0.22
CA ALA A 201 6.40 1.13 -0.32
C ALA A 201 5.87 0.10 0.70
N ALA A 202 4.58 0.12 0.99
CA ALA A 202 3.95 -0.79 1.94
C ALA A 202 2.45 -1.00 1.63
N ILE A 203 2.01 -2.25 1.72
CA ILE A 203 2.66 -3.45 2.25
C ILE A 203 2.84 -4.51 1.15
N ASN A 204 3.81 -5.41 1.31
CA ASN A 204 3.81 -6.66 0.56
C ASN A 204 2.76 -7.62 1.15
N THR A 205 2.68 -8.86 0.65
CA THR A 205 1.68 -9.84 1.06
C THR A 205 1.88 -10.33 2.49
N ILE A 206 0.77 -10.64 3.17
CA ILE A 206 0.76 -11.17 4.53
C ILE A 206 0.94 -12.68 4.46
N ARG A 207 1.87 -13.22 5.21
CA ARG A 207 2.09 -14.67 5.29
C ARG A 207 0.87 -15.38 5.85
N SER A 208 0.36 -16.39 5.12
CA SER A 208 -0.91 -17.04 5.44
C SER A 208 -0.99 -18.48 4.93
N VAL A 209 -2.05 -19.14 5.34
CA VAL A 209 -2.60 -20.35 4.74
C VAL A 209 -4.04 -20.02 4.37
N LEU A 210 -4.38 -20.10 3.08
CA LEU A 210 -5.69 -19.67 2.60
C LEU A 210 -6.85 -20.51 3.16
N GLY A 211 -6.66 -21.83 3.23
CA GLY A 211 -7.65 -22.76 3.72
C GLY A 211 -7.21 -24.21 3.54
N VAL A 212 -8.07 -25.10 4.00
CA VAL A 212 -7.95 -26.55 3.80
C VAL A 212 -9.23 -27.03 3.14
N ASP A 213 -9.12 -27.70 2.00
CA ASP A 213 -10.23 -28.39 1.35
C ASP A 213 -10.66 -29.58 2.23
N LEU A 214 -11.92 -29.59 2.65
CA LEU A 214 -12.42 -30.58 3.63
C LEU A 214 -12.75 -31.93 3.00
N ASP A 215 -12.83 -32.01 1.69
CA ASP A 215 -13.06 -33.28 0.99
C ASP A 215 -11.74 -34.00 0.75
N THR A 216 -10.72 -33.28 0.34
CA THR A 216 -9.39 -33.84 0.07
C THR A 216 -8.44 -33.78 1.27
N LEU A 217 -8.76 -33.00 2.30
CA LEU A 217 -7.95 -32.70 3.49
C LEU A 217 -6.59 -32.06 3.13
N ARG A 218 -6.51 -31.33 2.02
CA ARG A 218 -5.30 -30.68 1.52
C ARG A 218 -5.41 -29.17 1.63
N PRO A 219 -4.33 -28.48 2.01
CA PRO A 219 -4.31 -27.01 2.01
C PRO A 219 -4.22 -26.47 0.57
N GLU A 220 -4.70 -25.25 0.34
CA GLU A 220 -4.76 -24.58 -0.95
C GLU A 220 -3.78 -23.40 -1.02
N PRO A 221 -3.15 -23.14 -2.20
CA PRO A 221 -3.16 -23.97 -3.43
C PRO A 221 -2.33 -25.23 -3.25
N THR A 222 -2.71 -26.32 -3.90
CA THR A 222 -2.04 -27.63 -3.77
C THR A 222 -1.25 -27.99 -5.04
N VAL A 223 0.03 -28.28 -4.88
CA VAL A 223 0.95 -28.77 -5.93
C VAL A 223 1.33 -30.21 -5.58
N GLU A 224 0.91 -31.17 -6.39
CA GLU A 224 1.15 -32.61 -6.16
C GLU A 224 0.77 -33.05 -4.73
N GLY A 225 -0.29 -32.47 -4.17
CA GLY A 225 -0.81 -32.79 -2.83
C GLY A 225 -0.15 -32.04 -1.67
N TYR A 226 0.79 -31.13 -1.94
CA TYR A 226 1.52 -30.34 -0.93
C TYR A 226 1.41 -28.84 -1.21
N THR A 227 1.71 -28.03 -0.22
CA THR A 227 1.80 -26.56 -0.34
C THR A 227 2.85 -25.97 0.61
N THR A 228 3.03 -24.69 0.52
CA THR A 228 3.81 -23.86 1.46
C THR A 228 2.96 -22.66 1.90
N PRO A 229 3.16 -22.10 3.10
CA PRO A 229 2.51 -20.84 3.45
C PRO A 229 2.74 -19.80 2.36
N GLY A 230 1.65 -19.16 1.93
CA GLY A 230 1.64 -18.19 0.82
C GLY A 230 1.59 -16.74 1.28
N GLY A 231 1.54 -15.85 0.30
CA GLY A 231 1.34 -14.42 0.50
C GLY A 231 -0.11 -14.02 0.25
N TYR A 232 -0.81 -13.55 1.28
CA TYR A 232 -2.20 -13.12 1.23
C TYR A 232 -2.33 -11.67 0.80
N SER A 233 -3.28 -11.39 -0.08
CA SER A 233 -3.52 -10.08 -0.69
C SER A 233 -5.01 -9.87 -1.00
N CYS A 234 -5.34 -8.86 -1.82
CA CYS A 234 -6.68 -8.45 -2.19
C CYS A 234 -7.37 -7.57 -1.12
N GLN A 235 -8.67 -7.32 -1.22
CA GLN A 235 -9.42 -6.39 -0.36
C GLN A 235 -9.31 -6.71 1.13
N ALA A 236 -9.25 -7.97 1.51
CA ALA A 236 -9.19 -8.40 2.91
C ALA A 236 -7.98 -7.86 3.69
N VAL A 237 -6.88 -7.51 3.02
CA VAL A 237 -5.69 -6.98 3.69
C VAL A 237 -5.72 -5.45 3.87
N MET A 238 -6.68 -4.76 3.27
CA MET A 238 -6.74 -3.30 3.26
C MET A 238 -6.70 -2.66 4.65
N PRO A 239 -7.45 -3.12 5.67
CA PRO A 239 -7.37 -2.53 7.01
C PRO A 239 -5.97 -2.61 7.64
N ILE A 240 -5.24 -3.68 7.36
CA ILE A 240 -3.87 -3.87 7.85
C ILE A 240 -2.91 -2.95 7.10
N ALA A 241 -3.07 -2.84 5.77
CA ALA A 241 -2.29 -1.94 4.94
C ALA A 241 -2.47 -0.46 5.33
N LEU A 242 -3.71 -0.03 5.57
CA LEU A 242 -4.03 1.33 6.02
C LEU A 242 -3.35 1.64 7.36
N ARG A 243 -3.39 0.71 8.34
CA ARG A 243 -2.71 0.89 9.63
C ARG A 243 -1.22 1.07 9.42
N MET A 244 -0.58 0.17 8.69
CA MET A 244 0.87 0.21 8.47
C MET A 244 1.31 1.46 7.70
N CYS A 245 0.55 1.86 6.67
CA CYS A 245 0.82 3.11 5.95
C CYS A 245 0.71 4.33 6.87
N MET A 246 -0.27 4.38 7.76
CA MET A 246 -0.41 5.46 8.75
C MET A 246 0.79 5.51 9.72
N GLU A 247 1.25 4.37 10.21
CA GLU A 247 2.43 4.27 11.08
C GLU A 247 3.69 4.76 10.35
N ILE A 248 3.93 4.30 9.11
CA ILE A 248 5.03 4.77 8.25
C ILE A 248 4.95 6.27 8.01
N ALA A 249 3.77 6.78 7.61
CA ALA A 249 3.56 8.21 7.36
C ALA A 249 3.84 9.05 8.62
N THR A 250 3.54 8.51 9.81
CA THR A 250 3.85 9.17 11.09
C THR A 250 5.36 9.26 11.31
N VAL A 251 6.12 8.19 11.03
CA VAL A 251 7.59 8.20 11.09
C VAL A 251 8.15 9.21 10.08
N ILE A 252 7.71 9.14 8.82
CA ILE A 252 8.16 10.05 7.77
C ILE A 252 7.92 11.51 8.19
N LYS A 253 6.72 11.85 8.63
CA LYS A 253 6.37 13.21 9.03
C LYS A 253 7.24 13.74 10.17
N ARG A 254 7.57 12.89 11.15
CA ARG A 254 8.28 13.29 12.37
C ARG A 254 9.79 13.28 12.23
N GLU A 255 10.33 12.28 11.56
CA GLU A 255 11.76 11.94 11.61
C GLU A 255 12.45 12.13 10.26
N PHE A 256 11.72 12.01 9.15
CA PHE A 256 12.28 12.05 7.79
C PHE A 256 11.44 12.92 6.83
N PRO A 257 11.20 14.21 7.15
CA PRO A 257 10.37 15.07 6.31
C PRO A 257 10.92 15.14 4.87
N GLY A 258 10.02 15.06 3.91
CA GLY A 258 10.35 15.05 2.47
C GLY A 258 10.54 13.66 1.87
N ARG A 259 10.58 12.58 2.68
CA ARG A 259 10.52 11.20 2.17
C ARG A 259 9.07 10.83 1.81
N THR A 260 8.91 9.85 0.93
CA THR A 260 7.62 9.52 0.31
C THR A 260 7.11 8.16 0.73
N LEU A 261 5.79 7.96 0.59
CA LEU A 261 5.12 6.69 0.85
C LEU A 261 4.29 6.27 -0.37
N SER A 262 4.51 5.05 -0.85
CA SER A 262 3.67 4.39 -1.84
C SER A 262 2.83 3.30 -1.16
N GLY A 263 1.51 3.52 -1.05
CA GLY A 263 0.60 2.61 -0.35
C GLY A 263 0.09 1.49 -1.24
N ILE A 264 0.06 0.24 -0.73
CA ILE A 264 -0.49 -0.91 -1.45
C ILE A 264 -1.21 -1.86 -0.49
N GLY A 265 -2.36 -2.39 -0.90
CA GLY A 265 -3.11 -3.44 -0.20
C GLY A 265 -4.62 -3.31 -0.39
N GLY A 266 -5.18 -4.08 -1.30
CA GLY A 266 -6.63 -4.19 -1.48
C GLY A 266 -7.31 -3.02 -2.21
N ILE A 267 -6.56 -2.16 -2.89
CA ILE A 267 -7.07 -1.01 -3.63
C ILE A 267 -7.70 -1.47 -4.94
N GLU A 268 -8.97 -1.14 -5.15
CA GLU A 268 -9.74 -1.46 -6.37
C GLU A 268 -10.58 -0.27 -6.86
N THR A 269 -10.72 0.80 -6.05
CA THR A 269 -11.52 1.99 -6.35
C THR A 269 -10.75 3.28 -6.07
N GLY A 270 -11.20 4.40 -6.64
CA GLY A 270 -10.67 5.72 -6.30
C GLY A 270 -10.93 6.12 -4.84
N LYS A 271 -12.00 5.58 -4.24
CA LYS A 271 -12.31 5.78 -2.82
C LYS A 271 -11.32 5.05 -1.91
N ASP A 272 -10.89 3.84 -2.30
CA ASP A 272 -9.83 3.13 -1.60
C ASP A 272 -8.53 3.94 -1.64
N ALA A 273 -8.16 4.42 -2.83
CA ALA A 273 -6.98 5.26 -3.02
C ALA A 273 -7.03 6.52 -2.14
N ALA A 274 -8.19 7.19 -2.05
CA ALA A 274 -8.35 8.37 -1.20
C ALA A 274 -8.05 8.08 0.27
N GLN A 275 -8.36 6.89 0.79
CA GLN A 275 -8.05 6.49 2.17
C GLN A 275 -6.54 6.41 2.40
N PHE A 276 -5.79 5.80 1.48
CA PHE A 276 -4.33 5.73 1.58
C PHE A 276 -3.69 7.12 1.52
N ILE A 277 -4.18 8.01 0.64
CA ILE A 277 -3.65 9.38 0.52
C ILE A 277 -3.98 10.19 1.79
N LEU A 278 -5.20 10.07 2.33
CA LEU A 278 -5.59 10.66 3.63
C LEU A 278 -4.70 10.18 4.78
N LEU A 279 -4.12 8.99 4.68
CA LEU A 279 -3.19 8.43 5.65
C LEU A 279 -1.72 8.69 5.31
N GLY A 280 -1.43 9.48 4.26
CA GLY A 280 -0.10 9.99 3.97
C GLY A 280 0.61 9.39 2.77
N ALA A 281 -0.04 8.52 1.99
CA ALA A 281 0.54 8.00 0.76
C ALA A 281 0.65 9.11 -0.31
N ASP A 282 1.77 9.13 -1.03
CA ASP A 282 2.02 9.98 -2.20
C ASP A 282 1.51 9.34 -3.47
N THR A 283 1.63 8.01 -3.56
CA THR A 283 1.12 7.17 -4.64
C THR A 283 0.44 5.93 -4.08
N VAL A 284 -0.35 5.26 -4.90
CA VAL A 284 -1.02 4.01 -4.55
C VAL A 284 -0.74 2.94 -5.58
N GLN A 285 -0.40 1.74 -5.12
CA GLN A 285 -0.10 0.61 -6.00
C GLN A 285 -1.28 -0.36 -6.04
N VAL A 286 -1.56 -0.86 -7.23
CA VAL A 286 -2.63 -1.85 -7.49
C VAL A 286 -2.04 -3.07 -8.18
N CYS A 287 -2.24 -4.26 -7.62
CA CYS A 287 -1.82 -5.53 -8.21
C CYS A 287 -3.02 -6.47 -8.41
N THR A 288 -3.60 -7.02 -7.33
CA THR A 288 -4.74 -7.94 -7.43
C THR A 288 -6.00 -7.30 -8.02
N GLY A 289 -6.19 -5.98 -7.85
CA GLY A 289 -7.28 -5.24 -8.51
C GLY A 289 -7.19 -5.37 -10.03
N VAL A 290 -6.01 -5.19 -10.61
CA VAL A 290 -5.79 -5.37 -12.06
C VAL A 290 -5.95 -6.83 -12.49
N MET A 291 -5.51 -7.79 -11.68
CA MET A 291 -5.68 -9.22 -11.97
C MET A 291 -7.16 -9.64 -11.98
N LYS A 292 -8.01 -8.97 -11.18
CA LYS A 292 -9.44 -9.22 -11.10
C LYS A 292 -10.25 -8.52 -12.20
N LEU A 293 -9.92 -7.26 -12.46
CA LEU A 293 -10.79 -6.33 -13.18
C LEU A 293 -10.18 -5.79 -14.49
N GLY A 294 -8.89 -6.05 -14.74
CA GLY A 294 -8.20 -5.57 -15.94
C GLY A 294 -7.48 -4.23 -15.74
N TYR A 295 -6.73 -3.82 -16.77
CA TYR A 295 -5.91 -2.60 -16.71
C TYR A 295 -6.73 -1.31 -16.81
N ASP A 296 -7.90 -1.37 -17.42
CA ASP A 296 -8.82 -0.24 -17.60
C ASP A 296 -9.52 0.22 -16.32
N ILE A 297 -9.40 -0.54 -15.23
CA ILE A 297 -9.86 -0.17 -13.88
C ILE A 297 -9.31 1.21 -13.44
N VAL A 298 -8.16 1.63 -13.96
CA VAL A 298 -7.57 2.93 -13.63
C VAL A 298 -8.48 4.11 -14.01
N LYS A 299 -9.31 3.97 -15.05
CA LYS A 299 -10.22 5.03 -15.53
C LYS A 299 -11.29 5.37 -14.49
N PRO A 300 -12.16 4.42 -14.06
CA PRO A 300 -13.11 4.70 -12.99
C PRO A 300 -12.43 5.08 -11.68
N MET A 301 -11.25 4.54 -11.36
CA MET A 301 -10.50 4.94 -10.16
C MET A 301 -10.12 6.43 -10.20
N GLN A 302 -9.67 6.94 -11.35
CA GLN A 302 -9.36 8.36 -11.54
C GLN A 302 -10.61 9.23 -11.39
N GLU A 303 -11.73 8.83 -12.02
CA GLU A 303 -13.00 9.55 -11.94
C GLU A 303 -13.53 9.63 -10.50
N GLU A 304 -13.49 8.54 -9.76
CA GLU A 304 -13.92 8.49 -8.36
C GLU A 304 -13.03 9.36 -7.44
N LEU A 305 -11.72 9.35 -7.66
CA LEU A 305 -10.79 10.15 -6.88
C LEU A 305 -10.98 11.65 -7.17
N LEU A 306 -11.18 12.03 -8.45
CA LEU A 306 -11.52 13.40 -8.83
C LEU A 306 -12.85 13.84 -8.20
N ALA A 307 -13.89 13.01 -8.24
CA ALA A 307 -15.17 13.30 -7.61
C ALA A 307 -15.05 13.49 -6.09
N PHE A 308 -14.21 12.68 -5.43
CA PHE A 308 -13.88 12.87 -4.01
C PHE A 308 -13.22 14.23 -3.78
N MET A 309 -12.23 14.60 -4.59
CA MET A 309 -11.53 15.89 -4.48
C MET A 309 -12.48 17.06 -4.70
N GLU A 310 -13.35 17.01 -5.70
CA GLU A 310 -14.36 18.04 -5.97
C GLU A 310 -15.32 18.22 -4.80
N LYS A 311 -15.85 17.12 -4.27
CA LYS A 311 -16.75 17.12 -3.11
C LYS A 311 -16.14 17.84 -1.90
N HIS A 312 -14.85 17.66 -1.67
CA HIS A 312 -14.12 18.23 -0.54
C HIS A 312 -13.37 19.53 -0.87
N LYS A 313 -13.47 20.03 -2.12
CA LYS A 313 -12.84 21.27 -2.60
C LYS A 313 -11.30 21.21 -2.56
N PHE A 314 -10.72 20.03 -2.78
CA PHE A 314 -9.29 19.85 -2.95
C PHE A 314 -8.91 20.05 -4.42
N ASN A 315 -7.82 20.77 -4.68
CA ASN A 315 -7.33 21.02 -6.04
C ASN A 315 -6.20 20.06 -6.44
N ARG A 316 -5.42 19.59 -5.47
CA ARG A 316 -4.27 18.69 -5.66
C ARG A 316 -4.27 17.61 -4.58
N LEU A 317 -3.50 16.55 -4.81
CA LEU A 317 -3.36 15.44 -3.85
C LEU A 317 -2.74 15.90 -2.54
N GLU A 318 -1.81 16.86 -2.61
CA GLU A 318 -1.14 17.44 -1.44
C GLU A 318 -2.10 18.16 -0.50
N ASP A 319 -3.25 18.66 -0.98
CA ASP A 319 -4.23 19.37 -0.17
C ASP A 319 -4.87 18.48 0.91
N PHE A 320 -4.88 17.17 0.70
CA PHE A 320 -5.47 16.21 1.66
C PHE A 320 -4.54 15.07 2.09
N LYS A 321 -3.33 14.99 1.51
CA LYS A 321 -2.35 13.97 1.91
C LYS A 321 -2.04 14.06 3.39
N GLY A 322 -2.23 12.93 4.10
CA GLY A 322 -1.98 12.82 5.53
C GLY A 322 -2.97 13.58 6.42
N HIS A 323 -4.08 14.10 5.86
CA HIS A 323 -5.07 14.87 6.63
C HIS A 323 -5.63 14.07 7.80
N SER A 324 -5.85 12.77 7.63
CA SER A 324 -6.46 11.92 8.65
C SER A 324 -5.49 11.44 9.73
N VAL A 325 -4.18 11.54 9.51
CA VAL A 325 -3.16 11.08 10.49
C VAL A 325 -3.25 11.82 11.82
N GLN A 326 -3.65 13.10 11.83
CA GLN A 326 -3.79 13.90 13.04
C GLN A 326 -4.89 13.42 14.00
N TYR A 327 -5.81 12.58 13.54
CA TYR A 327 -6.92 12.08 14.38
C TYR A 327 -6.58 10.77 15.09
N PHE A 328 -5.40 10.20 14.85
CA PHE A 328 -4.92 9.03 15.58
C PHE A 328 -4.24 9.46 16.88
N THR A 329 -4.60 8.81 17.97
CA THR A 329 -4.07 9.10 19.29
C THR A 329 -4.05 7.83 20.16
N THR A 330 -3.62 7.95 21.41
CA THR A 330 -3.56 6.83 22.35
C THR A 330 -4.94 6.53 22.98
N HIS A 331 -5.15 5.29 23.43
CA HIS A 331 -6.37 4.92 24.14
C HIS A 331 -6.59 5.78 25.40
N ALA A 332 -5.51 6.10 26.12
CA ALA A 332 -5.59 6.98 27.29
C ALA A 332 -6.12 8.38 26.95
N ASP A 333 -5.68 8.96 25.84
CA ASP A 333 -6.19 10.24 25.36
C ASP A 333 -7.66 10.16 24.92
N LEU A 334 -8.08 9.05 24.28
CA LEU A 334 -9.49 8.83 23.95
C LEU A 334 -10.38 8.81 25.21
N VAL A 335 -9.94 8.13 26.29
CA VAL A 335 -10.65 8.12 27.58
C VAL A 335 -10.75 9.53 28.15
N LYS A 336 -9.65 10.28 28.14
CA LYS A 336 -9.64 11.68 28.61
C LYS A 336 -10.63 12.54 27.82
N ARG A 337 -10.56 12.56 26.49
CA ARG A 337 -11.47 13.31 25.61
C ARG A 337 -12.93 12.96 25.86
N GLN A 338 -13.24 11.66 25.99
CA GLN A 338 -14.61 11.21 26.23
C GLN A 338 -15.13 11.68 27.61
N THR A 339 -14.27 11.64 28.63
CA THR A 339 -14.61 12.09 29.99
C THR A 339 -14.89 13.60 30.03
N GLU A 340 -14.02 14.39 29.39
CA GLU A 340 -14.17 15.84 29.26
C GLU A 340 -15.46 16.21 28.49
N ALA A 341 -15.73 15.53 27.38
CA ALA A 341 -16.95 15.75 26.59
C ALA A 341 -18.22 15.41 27.36
N ARG A 342 -18.21 14.33 28.16
CA ARG A 342 -19.34 13.98 29.05
C ARG A 342 -19.56 15.03 30.16
N ALA A 343 -18.48 15.51 30.79
CA ALA A 343 -18.53 16.55 31.78
C ALA A 343 -19.09 17.87 31.20
N ALA A 344 -18.64 18.28 30.02
CA ALA A 344 -19.15 19.45 29.33
C ALA A 344 -20.63 19.35 28.99
N LYS A 345 -21.10 18.22 28.44
CA LYS A 345 -22.51 17.98 28.18
C LYS A 345 -23.37 18.03 29.47
N LYS A 346 -22.86 17.45 30.57
CA LYS A 346 -23.54 17.49 31.86
C LYS A 346 -23.64 18.92 32.41
N ALA A 347 -22.56 19.72 32.28
CA ALA A 347 -22.55 21.12 32.68
C ALA A 347 -23.51 21.98 31.83
N GLU A 348 -23.57 21.74 30.52
CA GLU A 348 -24.51 22.43 29.61
C GLU A 348 -25.96 22.08 29.98
N HIS A 349 -26.25 20.80 30.23
CA HIS A 349 -27.57 20.36 30.62
C HIS A 349 -27.99 21.01 31.97
N ALA A 350 -27.08 21.03 32.95
CA ALA A 350 -27.33 21.68 34.24
C ALA A 350 -27.63 23.20 34.09
N LYS A 351 -26.86 23.90 33.19
CA LYS A 351 -27.14 25.32 32.88
C LYS A 351 -28.51 25.52 32.23
N LYS A 352 -28.91 24.63 31.31
CA LYS A 352 -30.25 24.70 30.69
C LYS A 352 -31.36 24.48 31.71
N MET A 353 -31.20 23.55 32.66
CA MET A 353 -32.16 23.32 33.73
C MET A 353 -32.29 24.53 34.68
N ILE A 354 -31.14 25.10 35.11
CA ILE A 354 -31.15 26.32 35.95
C ILE A 354 -31.84 27.49 35.24
N ARG A 355 -31.64 27.60 33.92
CA ARG A 355 -32.27 28.66 33.13
C ARG A 355 -33.79 28.45 32.97
N ALA A 356 -34.21 27.19 32.77
CA ALA A 356 -35.61 26.82 32.73
C ALA A 356 -36.30 27.06 34.09
N ASP A 357 -35.63 26.73 35.19
CA ASP A 357 -36.14 27.01 36.56
C ASP A 357 -36.25 28.52 36.83
N ALA A 358 -35.32 29.34 36.32
CA ALA A 358 -35.33 30.79 36.47
C ALA A 358 -36.42 31.49 35.60
N GLU A 359 -36.80 30.85 34.52
CA GLU A 359 -37.85 31.34 33.60
C GLU A 359 -39.24 30.76 33.94
N TRP A 360 -39.32 29.87 34.93
CA TRP A 360 -40.57 29.23 35.37
C TRP A 360 -41.39 30.19 36.22
N ASP A 361 -42.58 30.57 35.73
CA ASP A 361 -43.50 31.48 36.40
C ASP A 361 -44.62 30.78 37.18
N GLY A 362 -44.59 29.45 37.29
CA GLY A 362 -45.60 28.65 37.98
C GLY A 362 -46.92 28.41 37.21
N ASP A 363 -47.24 29.28 36.27
CA ASP A 363 -48.50 29.20 35.52
C ASP A 363 -48.43 28.17 34.37
N ASP A 364 -47.22 27.89 33.82
CA ASP A 364 -47.06 26.89 32.76
C ASP A 364 -47.34 25.47 33.25
N PHE A 365 -47.04 25.15 34.49
CA PHE A 365 -47.39 23.87 35.08
C PHE A 365 -48.92 23.70 35.24
N VAL A 366 -49.62 24.74 35.61
CA VAL A 366 -51.10 24.76 35.74
C VAL A 366 -51.74 24.59 34.35
N LYS A 367 -51.23 25.26 33.33
CA LYS A 367 -51.70 25.13 31.94
C LYS A 367 -51.47 23.73 31.39
N GLN A 368 -50.32 23.11 31.69
CA GLN A 368 -50.03 21.73 31.27
C GLN A 368 -50.90 20.71 31.99
N THR A 369 -51.17 20.86 33.28
CA THR A 369 -52.06 19.98 34.02
C THR A 369 -53.53 20.13 33.60
N ASP A 370 -53.97 21.34 33.27
CA ASP A 370 -55.28 21.58 32.66
C ASP A 370 -55.46 20.92 31.30
N ALA A 371 -54.40 20.94 30.47
CA ALA A 371 -54.39 20.27 29.17
C ALA A 371 -54.43 18.73 29.30
N LEU A 372 -53.72 18.15 30.26
CA LEU A 372 -53.74 16.72 30.58
C LEU A 372 -55.10 16.27 31.19
N ALA A 373 -55.79 17.15 31.90
CA ALA A 373 -57.10 16.87 32.49
C ALA A 373 -58.23 16.90 31.46
N ARG A 374 -58.02 17.46 30.29
CA ARG A 374 -59.01 17.57 29.17
C ARG A 374 -58.92 16.50 28.10
N GLY A 375 -57.91 15.60 28.17
CA GLY A 375 -57.75 14.43 27.31
C GLY A 375 -58.28 13.18 27.98
#